data_d0d167f4f1ad202b433ff67807c7f616
#
_entry.id   d0d167f4f1ad202b433ff67807c7f616
#
_cell.length_a   1.000
_cell.length_b   1.000
_cell.length_c   1.000
_cell.angle_alpha   90.00
_cell.angle_beta   90.00
_cell.angle_gamma   90.00
#
_symmetry.space_group_name_H-M   'P 1'
#
loop_
_entity.id
_entity.type
_entity.pdbx_description
1 polymer ?
#
loop_
_entity_poly.entity_id
_entity_poly.type
_entity_poly.pdbx_seq_one_letter_code
_entity_poly.pdbx_strand_id
1 'polypeptide(L)'
;MRSRSVLTAVLAVAAVTLLAAPRATQAALRVCADPGNMPLSNNRGEGLENKLAEVLARALGTSVAYYYRPGVERGLIRNTLDADQCDVMLDMPVDSDDVLTTTALYRTTFVLAYRNDRGLDIKSLDDPRLKTLKVGVYETSSIREALADHGVGKVEVHYLSHNADLVPENQPSYQIQQVIDGKLDVAAAWGPLAGYYKVVKQAPLTIQPANLMDDYVPLQFDLSLAVRRNDHELQRRLEQAMHEQRDALRAVLMEFGVPLVSCDTCVVSGDLPAHGPYKARAPASPTHAAAAVSIAQLNDWLAHGANVTTELNNAVLADDKVRVSYLLDKKHASLTTLDLQGETPLHHALQLRSTEMVSFLLARGADVNQRDRDGWTPLMTAAYGDDAADVKVLIAHGADPNAVSAQNFTPLGIAAQYGKSKAALALIEAGADPARAIGDAGYTPLMLATANHDAQLARALIQKGADVNARNGGGVTALMIAAAGSRADMVELLVQAGANVQAQTERGETALSIARTKGDEKVIRLLDGAAAHPGA
;
A
#
# COMPACT_ATOMS: atom_id res chain seq x y z
N MET A 1 25.22 44.23 -87.98
CA MET A 1 25.91 42.96 -88.28
C MET A 1 26.32 42.32 -86.94
N ARG A 2 25.95 41.07 -86.78
CA ARG A 2 26.39 40.10 -85.79
C ARG A 2 26.13 40.36 -84.30
N SER A 3 25.06 39.71 -83.87
CA SER A 3 24.70 39.32 -82.52
C SER A 3 25.75 38.45 -81.86
N ARG A 4 25.92 38.55 -80.54
CA ARG A 4 26.39 37.46 -79.66
C ARG A 4 25.55 37.47 -78.41
N SER A 5 24.72 36.43 -78.30
CA SER A 5 23.95 36.05 -77.14
C SER A 5 24.93 35.59 -76.04
N VAL A 6 24.71 36.07 -74.81
CA VAL A 6 25.30 35.54 -73.60
C VAL A 6 24.20 34.87 -72.79
N LEU A 7 24.34 33.55 -72.68
CA LEU A 7 23.48 32.69 -71.88
C LEU A 7 23.92 32.83 -70.41
N THR A 8 23.03 33.39 -69.55
CA THR A 8 23.26 33.41 -68.09
C THR A 8 22.56 32.23 -67.48
N ALA A 9 23.33 31.28 -66.99
CA ALA A 9 22.81 30.15 -66.24
C ALA A 9 22.41 30.61 -64.82
N VAL A 10 21.13 30.50 -64.48
CA VAL A 10 20.62 30.69 -63.12
C VAL A 10 20.65 29.36 -62.40
N LEU A 11 21.61 29.22 -61.48
CA LEU A 11 21.65 28.11 -60.52
C LEU A 11 20.56 28.34 -59.45
N ALA A 12 19.48 27.58 -59.51
CA ALA A 12 18.49 27.50 -58.44
C ALA A 12 19.03 26.58 -57.33
N VAL A 13 19.44 27.17 -56.20
CA VAL A 13 19.74 26.45 -54.99
C VAL A 13 18.38 26.09 -54.35
N ALA A 14 17.96 24.84 -54.52
CA ALA A 14 16.82 24.29 -53.75
C ALA A 14 17.26 24.08 -52.31
N ALA A 15 16.89 24.99 -51.40
CA ALA A 15 16.98 24.79 -49.98
C ALA A 15 15.94 23.71 -49.59
N VAL A 16 16.40 22.49 -49.37
CA VAL A 16 15.61 21.45 -48.74
C VAL A 16 15.47 21.80 -47.25
N THR A 17 14.40 22.51 -46.91
CA THR A 17 13.97 22.61 -45.52
C THR A 17 13.45 21.23 -45.13
N LEU A 18 14.26 20.46 -44.40
CA LEU A 18 13.79 19.33 -43.64
C LEU A 18 12.79 19.89 -42.60
N LEU A 19 11.51 19.85 -42.92
CA LEU A 19 10.45 19.92 -41.93
C LEU A 19 10.64 18.69 -41.01
N ALA A 20 11.24 18.92 -39.84
CA ALA A 20 11.21 17.96 -38.79
C ALA A 20 9.71 17.66 -38.50
N ALA A 21 9.29 16.46 -38.87
CA ALA A 21 7.97 15.98 -38.45
C ALA A 21 7.87 16.16 -36.94
N PRO A 22 6.73 16.65 -36.42
CA PRO A 22 6.56 16.72 -34.98
C PRO A 22 6.77 15.29 -34.46
N ARG A 23 7.78 15.10 -33.60
CA ARG A 23 7.92 13.86 -32.86
C ARG A 23 6.59 13.65 -32.17
N ALA A 24 5.94 12.53 -32.47
CA ALA A 24 4.79 12.09 -31.70
C ALA A 24 5.19 12.24 -30.23
N THR A 25 4.47 13.06 -29.49
CA THR A 25 4.70 13.21 -28.05
C THR A 25 4.49 11.81 -27.45
N GLN A 26 5.58 11.20 -27.03
CA GLN A 26 5.52 9.90 -26.39
C GLN A 26 4.63 10.04 -25.15
N ALA A 27 3.70 9.12 -24.93
CA ALA A 27 2.81 9.15 -23.77
C ALA A 27 3.62 9.31 -22.48
N ALA A 28 3.12 10.09 -21.54
CA ALA A 28 3.78 10.28 -20.25
C ALA A 28 4.00 8.95 -19.54
N LEU A 29 5.12 8.80 -18.86
CA LEU A 29 5.38 7.68 -17.94
C LEU A 29 4.45 7.82 -16.74
N ARG A 30 3.49 6.91 -16.59
CA ARG A 30 2.54 6.92 -15.47
C ARG A 30 3.19 6.23 -14.27
N VAL A 31 3.39 6.96 -13.19
CA VAL A 31 4.05 6.50 -11.96
C VAL A 31 3.01 6.35 -10.86
N CYS A 32 2.95 5.18 -10.25
CA CYS A 32 2.21 5.00 -9.00
C CYS A 32 3.01 5.65 -7.86
N ALA A 33 2.40 6.55 -7.13
CA ALA A 33 3.03 7.25 -6.01
C ALA A 33 2.06 7.42 -4.85
N ASP A 34 2.60 7.53 -3.64
CA ASP A 34 1.83 7.85 -2.45
C ASP A 34 1.77 9.39 -2.29
N PRO A 35 0.58 9.98 -2.14
CA PRO A 35 0.44 11.44 -2.06
C PRO A 35 0.98 12.05 -0.77
N GLY A 36 1.14 11.26 0.29
CA GLY A 36 1.51 11.71 1.64
C GLY A 36 2.69 11.00 2.27
N ASN A 37 3.47 10.22 1.53
CA ASN A 37 4.57 9.42 2.04
C ASN A 37 5.93 10.15 2.02
N MET A 38 5.97 11.41 2.48
CA MET A 38 7.26 12.11 2.55
C MET A 38 8.24 11.43 3.53
N PRO A 39 9.50 11.31 3.18
CA PRO A 39 10.23 11.89 2.05
C PRO A 39 10.22 11.07 0.76
N LEU A 40 9.50 9.96 0.68
CA LEU A 40 9.54 9.10 -0.51
C LEU A 40 8.76 9.73 -1.66
N SER A 41 7.48 10.04 -1.47
CA SER A 41 6.67 10.70 -2.50
C SER A 41 5.63 11.65 -1.92
N ASN A 42 5.19 12.62 -2.73
CA ASN A 42 4.04 13.46 -2.43
C ASN A 42 3.38 13.99 -3.73
N ASN A 43 2.21 14.59 -3.57
CA ASN A 43 1.44 15.17 -4.68
C ASN A 43 2.02 16.48 -5.26
N ARG A 44 3.11 17.02 -4.67
CA ARG A 44 3.84 18.18 -5.16
C ARG A 44 5.09 17.83 -5.96
N GLY A 45 5.42 16.54 -6.08
CA GLY A 45 6.60 16.08 -6.81
C GLY A 45 7.93 16.34 -6.09
N GLU A 46 7.91 16.45 -4.74
CA GLU A 46 9.08 16.84 -3.95
C GLU A 46 9.83 15.66 -3.35
N GLY A 47 9.25 14.45 -3.35
CA GLY A 47 9.83 13.26 -2.72
C GLY A 47 10.93 12.59 -3.55
N LEU A 48 11.65 11.68 -2.93
CA LEU A 48 12.72 10.88 -3.53
C LEU A 48 12.26 10.14 -4.80
N GLU A 49 11.17 9.36 -4.68
CA GLU A 49 10.59 8.61 -5.81
C GLU A 49 10.15 9.54 -6.94
N ASN A 50 9.59 10.71 -6.60
CA ASN A 50 9.22 11.72 -7.58
C ASN A 50 10.45 12.18 -8.37
N LYS A 51 11.58 12.47 -7.70
CA LYS A 51 12.81 12.92 -8.36
C LYS A 51 13.47 11.82 -9.18
N LEU A 52 13.48 10.59 -8.70
CA LEU A 52 13.97 9.44 -9.48
C LEU A 52 13.12 9.23 -10.74
N ALA A 53 11.80 9.31 -10.64
CA ALA A 53 10.87 9.19 -11.77
C ALA A 53 11.10 10.30 -12.82
N GLU A 54 11.35 11.54 -12.40
CA GLU A 54 11.69 12.66 -13.31
C GLU A 54 12.99 12.41 -14.09
N VAL A 55 14.01 11.81 -13.46
CA VAL A 55 15.26 11.45 -14.13
C VAL A 55 15.01 10.40 -15.19
N LEU A 56 14.28 9.34 -14.85
CA LEU A 56 13.96 8.23 -15.74
C LEU A 56 13.07 8.66 -16.92
N ALA A 57 12.03 9.46 -16.68
CA ALA A 57 11.15 9.93 -17.73
C ALA A 57 11.91 10.80 -18.75
N ARG A 58 12.81 11.68 -18.30
CA ARG A 58 13.68 12.46 -19.20
C ARG A 58 14.57 11.59 -20.07
N ALA A 59 15.15 10.52 -19.51
CA ALA A 59 15.95 9.56 -20.27
C ALA A 59 15.11 8.83 -21.33
N LEU A 60 13.86 8.52 -21.00
CA LEU A 60 12.90 7.90 -21.92
C LEU A 60 12.33 8.90 -22.96
N GLY A 61 12.67 10.18 -22.87
CA GLY A 61 12.18 11.23 -23.78
C GLY A 61 10.73 11.62 -23.57
N THR A 62 10.20 11.44 -22.36
CA THR A 62 8.81 11.71 -21.99
C THR A 62 8.70 12.54 -20.69
N SER A 63 7.50 12.86 -20.28
CA SER A 63 7.16 13.47 -18.99
C SER A 63 6.64 12.43 -17.99
N VAL A 64 6.53 12.80 -16.71
CA VAL A 64 5.90 11.98 -15.68
C VAL A 64 4.44 12.39 -15.51
N ALA A 65 3.57 11.40 -15.34
CA ALA A 65 2.20 11.56 -14.85
C ALA A 65 2.02 10.67 -13.62
N TYR A 66 1.55 11.24 -12.52
CA TYR A 66 1.39 10.48 -11.28
C TYR A 66 -0.03 9.98 -11.11
N TYR A 67 -0.14 8.72 -10.70
CA TYR A 67 -1.35 8.14 -10.16
C TYR A 67 -1.16 7.92 -8.64
N TYR A 68 -1.87 8.70 -7.85
CA TYR A 68 -1.66 8.73 -6.40
C TYR A 68 -2.57 7.73 -5.68
N ARG A 69 -1.95 6.86 -4.87
CA ARG A 69 -2.59 5.93 -3.94
C ARG A 69 -1.74 5.78 -2.68
N PRO A 70 -2.35 5.60 -1.50
CA PRO A 70 -1.59 5.30 -0.28
C PRO A 70 -0.81 4.00 -0.42
N GLY A 71 0.50 4.03 -0.14
CA GLY A 71 1.41 2.90 -0.34
C GLY A 71 1.16 1.71 0.58
N VAL A 72 0.48 1.94 1.71
CA VAL A 72 0.07 0.90 2.67
C VAL A 72 -1.26 0.23 2.32
N GLU A 73 -1.87 0.57 1.18
CA GLU A 73 -3.11 -0.05 0.73
C GLU A 73 -2.88 -1.51 0.33
N ARG A 74 -3.56 -2.45 0.98
CA ARG A 74 -3.51 -3.87 0.59
C ARG A 74 -4.08 -4.06 -0.82
N GLY A 75 -3.38 -4.86 -1.64
CA GLY A 75 -3.74 -5.04 -3.05
C GLY A 75 -3.33 -3.86 -3.94
N LEU A 76 -2.36 -3.06 -3.50
CA LEU A 76 -1.82 -1.92 -4.23
C LEU A 76 -1.49 -2.29 -5.69
N ILE A 77 -0.76 -3.37 -5.94
CA ILE A 77 -0.37 -3.83 -7.27
C ILE A 77 -1.60 -4.10 -8.14
N ARG A 78 -2.58 -4.85 -7.62
CA ARG A 78 -3.82 -5.17 -8.35
C ARG A 78 -4.62 -3.93 -8.71
N ASN A 79 -4.67 -2.96 -7.80
CA ASN A 79 -5.47 -1.76 -7.95
C ASN A 79 -4.75 -0.65 -8.75
N THR A 80 -3.47 -0.84 -9.06
CA THR A 80 -2.62 0.14 -9.75
C THR A 80 -2.03 -0.41 -11.04
N LEU A 81 -0.96 -1.21 -10.97
CA LEU A 81 -0.28 -1.78 -12.15
C LEU A 81 -1.20 -2.72 -12.94
N ASP A 82 -1.84 -3.70 -12.28
CA ASP A 82 -2.72 -4.66 -12.93
C ASP A 82 -4.00 -4.02 -13.47
N ALA A 83 -4.48 -2.96 -12.82
CA ALA A 83 -5.63 -2.19 -13.26
C ALA A 83 -5.31 -1.13 -14.33
N ASP A 84 -4.08 -1.13 -14.86
CA ASP A 84 -3.58 -0.18 -15.86
C ASP A 84 -3.71 1.31 -15.47
N GLN A 85 -3.64 1.61 -14.16
CA GLN A 85 -3.71 2.98 -13.67
C GLN A 85 -2.36 3.69 -13.76
N CYS A 86 -1.26 2.93 -13.63
CA CYS A 86 0.11 3.40 -13.79
C CYS A 86 0.96 2.35 -14.51
N ASP A 87 2.18 2.72 -14.92
CA ASP A 87 3.11 1.90 -15.68
C ASP A 87 4.23 1.36 -14.81
N VAL A 88 4.62 2.13 -13.78
CA VAL A 88 5.78 1.82 -12.94
C VAL A 88 5.54 2.21 -11.47
N MET A 89 6.07 1.41 -10.56
CA MET A 89 6.24 1.70 -9.13
C MET A 89 7.72 1.71 -8.79
N LEU A 90 8.12 2.61 -7.90
CA LEU A 90 9.48 2.72 -7.40
C LEU A 90 9.63 2.03 -6.04
N ASP A 91 10.87 1.84 -5.60
CA ASP A 91 11.25 1.30 -4.29
C ASP A 91 10.62 -0.08 -3.95
N MET A 92 10.46 -0.90 -4.99
CA MET A 92 9.97 -2.27 -4.84
C MET A 92 11.13 -3.23 -4.56
N PRO A 93 10.99 -4.16 -3.61
CA PRO A 93 11.98 -5.22 -3.41
C PRO A 93 12.19 -6.01 -4.71
N VAL A 94 13.45 -6.35 -5.00
CA VAL A 94 13.77 -7.30 -6.07
C VAL A 94 13.14 -8.66 -5.74
N ASP A 95 12.75 -9.41 -6.75
CA ASP A 95 12.12 -10.76 -6.61
C ASP A 95 10.70 -10.75 -5.97
N SER A 96 9.96 -9.66 -6.14
CA SER A 96 8.54 -9.63 -5.78
C SER A 96 7.72 -10.50 -6.73
N ASP A 97 7.07 -11.56 -6.21
CA ASP A 97 6.31 -12.54 -7.00
C ASP A 97 5.11 -11.94 -7.75
N ASP A 98 4.65 -10.76 -7.37
CA ASP A 98 3.42 -10.16 -7.91
C ASP A 98 3.64 -9.23 -9.10
N VAL A 99 4.87 -8.84 -9.41
CA VAL A 99 5.22 -7.88 -10.46
C VAL A 99 6.45 -8.34 -11.26
N LEU A 100 6.74 -7.66 -12.36
CA LEU A 100 8.01 -7.78 -13.06
C LEU A 100 8.94 -6.67 -12.58
N THR A 101 10.03 -7.03 -11.90
CA THR A 101 11.00 -6.06 -11.37
C THR A 101 12.18 -5.87 -12.32
N THR A 102 12.78 -4.67 -12.32
CA THR A 102 14.07 -4.42 -12.94
C THR A 102 15.21 -5.03 -12.11
N THR A 103 16.44 -5.00 -12.62
CA THR A 103 17.62 -5.09 -11.77
C THR A 103 17.55 -4.06 -10.64
N ALA A 104 18.19 -4.35 -9.51
CA ALA A 104 18.18 -3.42 -8.38
C ALA A 104 18.71 -2.04 -8.80
N LEU A 105 17.97 -0.99 -8.48
CA LEU A 105 18.44 0.38 -8.64
C LEU A 105 19.51 0.69 -7.61
N TYR A 106 19.24 0.39 -6.32
CA TYR A 106 20.18 0.62 -5.22
C TYR A 106 19.90 -0.32 -4.05
N ARG A 107 20.87 -0.45 -3.13
CA ARG A 107 20.74 -1.13 -1.85
C ARG A 107 20.76 -0.13 -0.71
N THR A 108 19.84 -0.26 0.24
CA THR A 108 19.80 0.56 1.45
C THR A 108 19.48 -0.29 2.67
N THR A 109 19.44 0.33 3.86
CA THR A 109 19.36 -0.38 5.13
C THR A 109 18.46 0.31 6.14
N PHE A 110 18.00 -0.43 7.16
CA PHE A 110 17.51 0.16 8.39
C PHE A 110 18.62 0.87 9.14
N VAL A 111 18.27 1.82 9.98
CA VAL A 111 19.18 2.61 10.79
C VAL A 111 18.65 2.80 12.21
N LEU A 112 19.56 3.02 13.15
CA LEU A 112 19.24 3.58 14.45
C LEU A 112 19.50 5.08 14.39
N ALA A 113 18.47 5.89 14.56
CA ALA A 113 18.55 7.35 14.55
C ALA A 113 18.34 7.91 15.96
N TYR A 114 19.24 8.75 16.43
CA TYR A 114 19.20 9.39 17.75
C TYR A 114 19.82 10.77 17.72
N ARG A 115 19.49 11.62 18.70
CA ARG A 115 20.00 12.99 18.75
C ARG A 115 21.50 13.03 19.06
N ASN A 116 22.21 13.95 18.42
CA ASN A 116 23.66 14.15 18.59
C ASN A 116 24.05 14.50 20.03
N ASP A 117 23.18 15.24 20.76
CA ASP A 117 23.43 15.72 22.12
C ASP A 117 23.26 14.62 23.20
N ARG A 118 22.81 13.42 22.82
CA ARG A 118 22.60 12.29 23.74
C ARG A 118 23.91 11.53 24.05
N GLY A 119 24.97 11.79 23.31
CA GLY A 119 26.25 11.09 23.49
C GLY A 119 26.17 9.57 23.29
N LEU A 120 25.17 9.10 22.53
CA LEU A 120 25.01 7.69 22.21
C LEU A 120 25.95 7.32 21.05
N ASP A 121 26.62 6.17 21.19
CA ASP A 121 27.41 5.54 20.12
C ASP A 121 27.02 4.05 20.11
N ILE A 122 25.90 3.75 19.43
CA ILE A 122 25.31 2.41 19.40
C ILE A 122 25.82 1.72 18.14
N LYS A 123 26.62 0.66 18.30
CA LYS A 123 27.26 -0.09 17.19
C LYS A 123 26.75 -1.51 17.03
N SER A 124 25.89 -1.97 17.96
CA SER A 124 25.34 -3.32 17.97
C SER A 124 23.95 -3.29 18.58
N LEU A 125 23.08 -4.21 18.18
CA LEU A 125 21.78 -4.42 18.82
C LEU A 125 21.92 -5.05 20.22
N ASP A 126 23.07 -5.65 20.54
CA ASP A 126 23.39 -6.13 21.90
C ASP A 126 23.76 -5.01 22.89
N ASP A 127 23.80 -3.76 22.43
CA ASP A 127 24.13 -2.64 23.33
C ASP A 127 23.16 -2.60 24.52
N PRO A 128 23.65 -2.78 25.77
CA PRO A 128 22.77 -2.89 26.94
C PRO A 128 21.92 -1.64 27.18
N ARG A 129 22.32 -0.48 26.65
CA ARG A 129 21.55 0.77 26.74
C ARG A 129 20.22 0.64 26.00
N LEU A 130 20.14 -0.07 24.88
CA LEU A 130 18.90 -0.28 24.13
C LEU A 130 17.79 -0.92 24.97
N LYS A 131 18.13 -1.72 25.98
CA LYS A 131 17.16 -2.35 26.89
C LYS A 131 16.48 -1.36 27.85
N THR A 132 17.06 -0.18 28.02
CA THR A 132 16.57 0.87 28.92
C THR A 132 16.10 2.12 28.22
N LEU A 133 16.54 2.37 26.99
CA LEU A 133 16.14 3.49 26.16
C LEU A 133 14.72 3.27 25.60
N LYS A 134 14.04 4.39 25.32
CA LYS A 134 12.77 4.39 24.59
C LYS A 134 13.07 4.27 23.10
N VAL A 135 12.84 3.09 22.54
CA VAL A 135 13.10 2.78 21.14
C VAL A 135 11.79 2.74 20.37
N GLY A 136 11.63 3.59 19.35
CA GLY A 136 10.49 3.56 18.44
C GLY A 136 10.76 2.65 17.23
N VAL A 137 9.77 1.86 16.84
CA VAL A 137 9.82 0.97 15.67
C VAL A 137 8.50 0.96 14.94
N TYR A 138 8.51 0.59 13.65
CA TYR A 138 7.28 0.22 12.94
C TYR A 138 6.93 -1.24 13.17
N GLU A 139 5.63 -1.51 13.24
CA GLU A 139 5.07 -2.84 13.49
C GLU A 139 5.61 -3.91 12.54
N THR A 140 5.62 -3.63 11.25
CA THR A 140 5.98 -4.59 10.18
C THR A 140 7.46 -4.55 9.77
N SER A 141 8.32 -3.87 10.56
CA SER A 141 9.74 -3.71 10.20
C SER A 141 10.60 -4.89 10.66
N SER A 142 11.50 -5.37 9.79
CA SER A 142 12.48 -6.42 10.14
C SER A 142 13.34 -6.02 11.34
N ILE A 143 13.67 -4.74 11.49
CA ILE A 143 14.49 -4.27 12.62
C ILE A 143 13.78 -4.45 13.97
N ARG A 144 12.45 -4.50 14.02
CA ARG A 144 11.69 -4.84 15.23
C ARG A 144 11.97 -6.27 15.67
N GLU A 145 12.00 -7.19 14.71
CA GLU A 145 12.34 -8.60 14.97
C GLU A 145 13.78 -8.71 15.49
N ALA A 146 14.73 -8.09 14.80
CA ALA A 146 16.12 -8.07 15.24
C ALA A 146 16.28 -7.50 16.66
N LEU A 147 15.64 -6.39 16.99
CA LEU A 147 15.66 -5.82 18.35
C LEU A 147 15.09 -6.78 19.40
N ALA A 148 14.00 -7.48 19.08
CA ALA A 148 13.41 -8.46 19.98
C ALA A 148 14.34 -9.64 20.26
N ASP A 149 15.06 -10.14 19.25
CA ASP A 149 16.03 -11.22 19.38
C ASP A 149 17.21 -10.84 20.28
N HIS A 150 17.63 -9.58 20.24
CA HIS A 150 18.67 -9.04 21.11
C HIS A 150 18.14 -8.61 22.49
N GLY A 151 16.88 -8.97 22.82
CA GLY A 151 16.27 -8.75 24.13
C GLY A 151 15.84 -7.30 24.39
N VAL A 152 15.64 -6.49 23.36
CA VAL A 152 15.09 -5.15 23.46
C VAL A 152 13.55 -5.26 23.47
N GLY A 153 12.99 -5.60 24.63
CA GLY A 153 11.56 -5.94 24.76
C GLY A 153 10.62 -4.74 24.99
N LYS A 154 11.16 -3.55 25.24
CA LYS A 154 10.36 -2.32 25.49
C LYS A 154 10.49 -1.37 24.31
N VAL A 155 9.84 -1.70 23.20
CA VAL A 155 9.78 -0.83 22.04
C VAL A 155 8.43 -0.13 21.98
N GLU A 156 8.42 1.14 21.59
CA GLU A 156 7.20 1.87 21.23
C GLU A 156 6.88 1.57 19.77
N VAL A 157 5.79 0.87 19.53
CA VAL A 157 5.39 0.41 18.19
C VAL A 157 4.49 1.44 17.55
N HIS A 158 4.87 1.91 16.37
CA HIS A 158 4.10 2.83 15.56
C HIS A 158 3.45 2.07 14.39
N TYR A 159 2.21 2.44 14.08
CA TYR A 159 1.41 1.82 13.04
C TYR A 159 1.36 2.70 11.81
N LEU A 160 1.58 2.11 10.64
CA LEU A 160 1.31 2.77 9.37
C LEU A 160 -0.17 2.63 9.03
N SER A 161 -0.80 3.69 8.56
CA SER A 161 -2.16 3.62 8.06
C SER A 161 -2.30 4.30 6.69
N HIS A 162 -3.33 3.90 5.97
CA HIS A 162 -3.66 4.43 4.63
C HIS A 162 -4.11 5.90 4.63
N ASN A 163 -4.30 6.52 5.79
CA ASN A 163 -4.60 7.95 5.94
C ASN A 163 -3.44 8.73 6.60
N ALA A 164 -2.21 8.26 6.39
CA ALA A 164 -1.00 8.89 6.94
C ALA A 164 -0.87 10.38 6.57
N ASP A 165 -1.43 10.80 5.44
CA ASP A 165 -1.46 12.21 5.01
C ASP A 165 -2.23 13.12 5.97
N LEU A 166 -3.24 12.57 6.66
CA LEU A 166 -4.18 13.30 7.52
C LEU A 166 -3.84 13.17 9.00
N VAL A 167 -3.12 12.11 9.38
CA VAL A 167 -2.80 11.77 10.76
C VAL A 167 -1.28 11.68 10.92
N PRO A 168 -0.63 12.72 11.48
CA PRO A 168 0.83 12.76 11.61
C PRO A 168 1.44 11.56 12.32
N GLU A 169 0.74 10.98 13.31
CA GLU A 169 1.18 9.82 14.07
C GLU A 169 1.30 8.54 13.21
N ASN A 170 0.59 8.50 12.09
CA ASN A 170 0.57 7.37 11.16
C ASN A 170 1.55 7.55 9.99
N GLN A 171 2.29 8.67 9.95
CA GLN A 171 3.30 8.88 8.92
C GLN A 171 4.55 8.02 9.16
N PRO A 172 5.18 7.48 8.10
CA PRO A 172 6.40 6.68 8.23
C PRO A 172 7.55 7.39 8.96
N SER A 173 7.56 8.71 8.95
CA SER A 173 8.59 9.53 9.59
C SER A 173 8.29 9.89 11.06
N TYR A 174 7.12 9.55 11.58
CA TYR A 174 6.66 10.02 12.90
C TYR A 174 7.63 9.66 14.03
N GLN A 175 8.13 8.43 14.08
CA GLN A 175 9.10 8.02 15.11
C GLN A 175 10.40 8.83 15.07
N ILE A 176 10.83 9.29 13.89
CA ILE A 176 12.01 10.17 13.77
C ILE A 176 11.70 11.54 14.38
N GLN A 177 10.50 12.07 14.12
CA GLN A 177 10.05 13.31 14.72
C GLN A 177 9.96 13.19 16.25
N GLN A 178 9.50 12.06 16.79
CA GLN A 178 9.47 11.81 18.23
C GLN A 178 10.87 11.81 18.87
N VAL A 179 11.90 11.34 18.14
CA VAL A 179 13.30 11.46 18.60
C VAL A 179 13.75 12.91 18.58
N ILE A 180 13.44 13.67 17.54
CA ILE A 180 13.79 15.10 17.45
C ILE A 180 13.14 15.88 18.60
N ASP A 181 11.87 15.59 18.91
CA ASP A 181 11.10 16.20 20.00
C ASP A 181 11.54 15.72 21.41
N GLY A 182 12.46 14.74 21.49
CA GLY A 182 12.95 14.20 22.74
C GLY A 182 11.98 13.28 23.49
N LYS A 183 10.93 12.81 22.83
CA LYS A 183 9.95 11.86 23.38
C LYS A 183 10.44 10.41 23.30
N LEU A 184 11.19 10.08 22.23
CA LEU A 184 11.94 8.85 22.06
C LEU A 184 13.44 9.11 22.18
N ASP A 185 14.18 8.11 22.60
CA ASP A 185 15.65 8.17 22.65
C ASP A 185 16.27 7.71 21.33
N VAL A 186 15.69 6.69 20.69
CA VAL A 186 16.15 6.08 19.43
C VAL A 186 14.95 5.78 18.54
N ALA A 187 15.07 6.04 17.26
CA ALA A 187 14.17 5.51 16.24
C ALA A 187 14.89 4.43 15.43
N ALA A 188 14.39 3.21 15.43
CA ALA A 188 14.82 2.16 14.53
C ALA A 188 13.99 2.28 13.24
N ALA A 189 14.54 2.96 12.24
CA ALA A 189 13.81 3.48 11.11
C ALA A 189 14.38 3.01 9.76
N TRP A 190 13.57 3.10 8.71
CA TRP A 190 14.03 2.95 7.34
C TRP A 190 15.04 4.05 6.98
N GLY A 191 16.18 3.65 6.44
CA GLY A 191 17.31 4.56 6.23
C GLY A 191 17.02 5.80 5.41
N PRO A 192 16.33 5.73 4.26
CA PRO A 192 15.95 6.90 3.47
C PRO A 192 15.13 7.93 4.26
N LEU A 193 14.24 7.48 5.16
CA LEU A 193 13.46 8.39 6.01
C LEU A 193 14.36 9.17 6.97
N ALA A 194 15.22 8.46 7.70
CA ALA A 194 16.14 9.09 8.66
C ALA A 194 17.18 9.98 7.96
N GLY A 195 17.67 9.55 6.80
CA GLY A 195 18.60 10.29 5.97
C GLY A 195 18.06 11.65 5.55
N TYR A 196 16.83 11.69 5.10
CA TYR A 196 16.14 12.94 4.73
C TYR A 196 16.07 13.93 5.90
N TYR A 197 15.68 13.47 7.09
CA TYR A 197 15.63 14.35 8.26
C TYR A 197 17.01 14.91 8.63
N LYS A 198 18.07 14.08 8.53
CA LYS A 198 19.43 14.52 8.80
C LYS A 198 19.96 15.50 7.76
N VAL A 199 19.80 15.19 6.46
CA VAL A 199 20.45 15.92 5.35
C VAL A 199 19.58 17.09 4.89
N VAL A 200 18.31 16.84 4.55
CA VAL A 200 17.43 17.86 3.96
C VAL A 200 16.82 18.76 5.04
N LYS A 201 16.35 18.16 6.15
CA LYS A 201 15.78 18.92 7.28
C LYS A 201 16.84 19.43 8.27
N GLN A 202 18.10 19.03 8.10
CA GLN A 202 19.22 19.42 8.96
C GLN A 202 18.97 19.14 10.46
N ALA A 203 18.19 18.08 10.74
CA ALA A 203 17.91 17.67 12.10
C ALA A 203 19.21 17.20 12.81
N PRO A 204 19.38 17.50 14.11
CA PRO A 204 20.61 17.16 14.86
C PRO A 204 20.65 15.66 15.21
N LEU A 205 20.66 14.80 14.17
CA LEU A 205 20.60 13.36 14.28
C LEU A 205 21.92 12.68 13.92
N THR A 206 22.33 11.72 14.74
CA THR A 206 23.26 10.66 14.37
C THR A 206 22.44 9.52 13.77
N ILE A 207 22.87 9.02 12.60
CA ILE A 207 22.27 7.88 11.92
C ILE A 207 23.31 6.78 11.87
N GLN A 208 23.04 5.66 12.54
CA GLN A 208 23.88 4.48 12.57
C GLN A 208 23.26 3.39 11.70
N PRO A 209 23.90 2.99 10.57
CA PRO A 209 23.42 1.88 9.75
C PRO A 209 23.33 0.58 10.55
N ALA A 210 22.24 -0.16 10.36
CA ALA A 210 21.98 -1.40 11.11
C ALA A 210 22.27 -2.68 10.31
N ASN A 211 22.64 -2.58 9.03
CA ASN A 211 22.81 -3.73 8.14
C ASN A 211 23.85 -4.78 8.60
N LEU A 212 24.81 -4.40 9.44
CA LEU A 212 25.81 -5.30 10.01
C LEU A 212 25.53 -5.68 11.48
N MET A 213 24.37 -5.31 12.02
CA MET A 213 24.06 -5.47 13.44
C MET A 213 23.36 -6.78 13.77
N ASP A 214 22.88 -7.51 12.78
CA ASP A 214 22.24 -8.81 12.94
C ASP A 214 22.66 -9.76 11.82
N ASP A 215 23.03 -10.98 12.17
CA ASP A 215 23.48 -12.00 11.23
C ASP A 215 22.33 -12.82 10.62
N TYR A 216 21.12 -12.75 11.20
CA TYR A 216 19.99 -13.62 10.90
C TYR A 216 18.81 -12.87 10.28
N VAL A 217 18.54 -11.65 10.73
CA VAL A 217 17.44 -10.83 10.23
C VAL A 217 17.94 -9.90 9.13
N PRO A 218 17.37 -9.96 7.93
CA PRO A 218 17.73 -9.02 6.86
C PRO A 218 17.40 -7.58 7.26
N LEU A 219 18.44 -6.74 7.35
CA LEU A 219 18.33 -5.31 7.65
C LEU A 219 18.77 -4.41 6.49
N GLN A 220 19.16 -5.00 5.35
CA GLN A 220 19.46 -4.32 4.09
C GLN A 220 18.62 -4.93 2.97
N PHE A 221 18.23 -4.11 1.99
CA PHE A 221 17.32 -4.50 0.92
C PHE A 221 17.73 -3.90 -0.40
N ASP A 222 17.58 -4.69 -1.45
CA ASP A 222 17.76 -4.30 -2.84
C ASP A 222 16.43 -3.76 -3.37
N LEU A 223 16.43 -2.52 -3.82
CA LEU A 223 15.25 -1.84 -4.31
C LEU A 223 15.32 -1.64 -5.82
N SER A 224 14.22 -1.90 -6.48
CA SER A 224 14.06 -1.92 -7.93
C SER A 224 12.86 -1.09 -8.37
N LEU A 225 12.63 -1.06 -9.66
CA LEU A 225 11.39 -0.57 -10.27
C LEU A 225 10.51 -1.77 -10.60
N ALA A 226 9.21 -1.66 -10.39
CA ALA A 226 8.26 -2.67 -10.77
C ALA A 226 7.35 -2.18 -11.89
N VAL A 227 7.10 -3.06 -12.85
CA VAL A 227 6.16 -2.87 -13.95
C VAL A 227 5.17 -4.03 -14.00
N ARG A 228 4.13 -3.94 -14.85
CA ARG A 228 3.21 -5.06 -15.07
C ARG A 228 3.96 -6.32 -15.50
N ARG A 229 3.49 -7.50 -15.04
CA ARG A 229 4.12 -8.81 -15.32
C ARG A 229 4.44 -9.08 -16.79
N ASN A 230 3.68 -8.52 -17.71
CA ASN A 230 3.82 -8.78 -19.15
C ASN A 230 4.55 -7.64 -19.89
N ASP A 231 4.99 -6.59 -19.20
CA ASP A 231 5.58 -5.41 -19.83
C ASP A 231 7.12 -5.48 -19.85
N HIS A 232 7.64 -6.52 -20.49
CA HIS A 232 9.09 -6.73 -20.67
C HIS A 232 9.75 -5.63 -21.51
N GLU A 233 8.98 -4.91 -22.33
CA GLU A 233 9.51 -3.81 -23.12
C GLU A 233 9.81 -2.60 -22.22
N LEU A 234 8.87 -2.20 -21.41
CA LEU A 234 9.08 -1.09 -20.47
C LEU A 234 10.16 -1.44 -19.45
N GLN A 235 10.18 -2.68 -18.93
CA GLN A 235 11.25 -3.15 -18.04
C GLN A 235 12.64 -2.89 -18.67
N ARG A 236 12.90 -3.40 -19.87
CA ARG A 236 14.20 -3.23 -20.55
C ARG A 236 14.57 -1.77 -20.81
N ARG A 237 13.58 -0.94 -21.20
CA ARG A 237 13.78 0.49 -21.41
C ARG A 237 14.13 1.22 -20.12
N LEU A 238 13.48 0.87 -19.00
CA LEU A 238 13.80 1.41 -17.68
C LEU A 238 15.18 0.97 -17.23
N GLU A 239 15.57 -0.30 -17.41
CA GLU A 239 16.90 -0.80 -17.08
C GLU A 239 17.99 -0.06 -17.86
N GLN A 240 17.79 0.14 -19.17
CA GLN A 240 18.71 0.95 -19.98
C GLN A 240 18.78 2.39 -19.45
N ALA A 241 17.64 3.04 -19.18
CA ALA A 241 17.60 4.40 -18.65
C ALA A 241 18.29 4.50 -17.28
N MET A 242 18.12 3.51 -16.40
CA MET A 242 18.81 3.44 -15.11
C MET A 242 20.33 3.41 -15.28
N HIS A 243 20.83 2.58 -16.19
CA HIS A 243 22.27 2.49 -16.45
C HIS A 243 22.83 3.76 -17.07
N GLU A 244 22.14 4.37 -18.03
CA GLU A 244 22.54 5.62 -18.68
C GLU A 244 22.53 6.82 -17.71
N GLN A 245 21.63 6.82 -16.74
CA GLN A 245 21.43 7.90 -15.77
C GLN A 245 22.00 7.59 -14.37
N ARG A 246 22.87 6.59 -14.25
CA ARG A 246 23.44 6.14 -12.97
C ARG A 246 23.88 7.30 -12.07
N ASP A 247 24.67 8.23 -12.60
CA ASP A 247 25.23 9.33 -11.81
C ASP A 247 24.16 10.33 -11.36
N ALA A 248 23.18 10.61 -12.22
CA ALA A 248 22.04 11.47 -11.88
C ALA A 248 21.14 10.84 -10.81
N LEU A 249 20.88 9.52 -10.92
CA LEU A 249 20.12 8.77 -9.93
C LEU A 249 20.87 8.71 -8.59
N ARG A 250 22.20 8.46 -8.62
CA ARG A 250 23.05 8.53 -7.41
C ARG A 250 22.99 9.91 -6.76
N ALA A 251 23.06 10.97 -7.55
CA ALA A 251 22.98 12.34 -7.02
C ALA A 251 21.66 12.59 -6.28
N VAL A 252 20.53 12.16 -6.84
CA VAL A 252 19.22 12.26 -6.17
C VAL A 252 19.21 11.48 -4.86
N LEU A 253 19.67 10.22 -4.85
CA LEU A 253 19.71 9.40 -3.63
C LEU A 253 20.57 10.05 -2.53
N MET A 254 21.70 10.63 -2.89
CA MET A 254 22.60 11.32 -1.97
C MET A 254 22.01 12.65 -1.47
N GLU A 255 21.30 13.41 -2.32
CA GLU A 255 20.60 14.63 -1.95
C GLU A 255 19.56 14.37 -0.84
N PHE A 256 18.87 13.24 -0.92
CA PHE A 256 17.92 12.80 0.11
C PHE A 256 18.57 12.11 1.31
N GLY A 257 19.90 11.95 1.31
CA GLY A 257 20.64 11.34 2.42
C GLY A 257 20.42 9.84 2.56
N VAL A 258 20.07 9.15 1.48
CA VAL A 258 19.88 7.68 1.49
C VAL A 258 21.17 6.98 1.90
N PRO A 259 21.17 6.14 2.96
CA PRO A 259 22.34 5.34 3.34
C PRO A 259 22.53 4.20 2.33
N LEU A 260 23.39 4.45 1.34
CA LEU A 260 23.66 3.49 0.26
C LEU A 260 24.66 2.43 0.70
N VAL A 261 24.27 1.17 0.56
CA VAL A 261 25.11 0.00 0.84
C VAL A 261 25.77 -0.48 -0.45
N SER A 262 26.99 -0.99 -0.35
CA SER A 262 27.71 -1.54 -1.50
C SER A 262 26.94 -2.73 -2.11
N CYS A 263 26.86 -2.77 -3.44
CA CYS A 263 26.08 -3.76 -4.15
C CYS A 263 26.66 -3.96 -5.56
N ASP A 264 27.13 -5.16 -5.85
CA ASP A 264 27.76 -5.48 -7.14
C ASP A 264 26.75 -5.65 -8.27
N THR A 265 25.49 -5.94 -7.93
CA THR A 265 24.38 -6.17 -8.87
C THR A 265 23.48 -4.97 -9.06
N CYS A 266 23.64 -3.91 -8.26
CA CYS A 266 22.81 -2.70 -8.34
C CYS A 266 23.36 -1.71 -9.39
N VAL A 267 22.45 -0.93 -9.99
CA VAL A 267 22.83 0.16 -10.88
C VAL A 267 23.61 1.23 -10.11
N VAL A 268 23.16 1.60 -8.91
CA VAL A 268 23.83 2.53 -8.00
C VAL A 268 24.35 1.77 -6.80
N SER A 269 25.67 1.65 -6.68
CA SER A 269 26.33 1.07 -5.51
C SER A 269 26.67 2.15 -4.48
N GLY A 270 26.65 1.79 -3.19
CA GLY A 270 26.99 2.67 -2.08
C GLY A 270 28.36 2.45 -1.50
N ASP A 271 28.68 3.24 -0.46
CA ASP A 271 29.97 3.22 0.23
C ASP A 271 29.90 2.49 1.59
N LEU A 272 28.69 2.18 2.10
CA LEU A 272 28.54 1.38 3.31
C LEU A 272 28.85 -0.08 3.00
N PRO A 273 29.56 -0.81 3.88
CA PRO A 273 29.84 -2.22 3.66
C PRO A 273 28.54 -3.04 3.62
N ALA A 274 28.47 -3.97 2.68
CA ALA A 274 27.35 -4.91 2.61
C ALA A 274 27.47 -5.99 3.67
N HIS A 275 26.34 -6.44 4.20
CA HIS A 275 26.26 -7.69 4.93
C HIS A 275 26.46 -8.85 3.93
N GLY A 276 27.22 -9.87 4.35
CA GLY A 276 27.30 -11.12 3.62
C GLY A 276 25.95 -11.87 3.60
N PRO A 277 25.92 -13.11 3.12
CA PRO A 277 24.71 -13.93 3.22
C PRO A 277 24.26 -14.03 4.68
N TYR A 278 23.00 -13.73 4.94
CA TYR A 278 22.42 -13.92 6.26
C TYR A 278 22.48 -15.39 6.64
N LYS A 279 22.86 -15.68 7.89
CA LYS A 279 22.86 -17.04 8.41
C LYS A 279 21.41 -17.52 8.42
N ALA A 280 21.18 -18.72 7.86
CA ALA A 280 19.93 -19.37 8.16
C ALA A 280 19.87 -19.49 9.69
N ARG A 281 18.85 -18.92 10.33
CA ARG A 281 18.57 -19.28 11.72
C ARG A 281 18.54 -20.79 11.74
N ALA A 282 19.32 -21.43 12.63
CA ALA A 282 18.92 -22.74 13.10
C ALA A 282 17.45 -22.56 13.49
N PRO A 283 16.51 -23.29 12.86
CA PRO A 283 15.12 -22.85 12.79
C PRO A 283 14.66 -22.49 14.20
N ALA A 284 14.62 -21.19 14.50
CA ALA A 284 13.79 -20.66 15.55
C ALA A 284 12.40 -20.96 15.07
N SER A 285 11.86 -22.09 15.47
CA SER A 285 10.67 -22.74 14.94
C SER A 285 10.46 -22.39 13.47
N PRO A 286 10.70 -23.30 12.52
CA PRO A 286 10.34 -23.03 11.13
C PRO A 286 8.97 -22.41 11.18
N THR A 287 8.66 -21.46 10.28
CA THR A 287 7.27 -21.18 9.97
C THR A 287 6.67 -22.52 9.58
N HIS A 288 6.08 -23.21 10.56
CA HIS A 288 5.66 -24.62 10.49
C HIS A 288 4.44 -24.78 9.57
N ALA A 289 4.19 -23.79 8.72
CA ALA A 289 3.10 -23.78 7.77
C ALA A 289 3.21 -24.85 6.67
N ALA A 290 4.40 -25.42 6.42
CA ALA A 290 4.58 -26.28 5.25
C ALA A 290 4.97 -27.74 5.55
N ALA A 291 5.34 -28.13 6.77
CA ALA A 291 5.67 -29.49 7.12
C ALA A 291 4.70 -30.07 8.16
N ALA A 292 4.28 -31.30 7.99
CA ALA A 292 3.50 -32.02 8.99
C ALA A 292 4.34 -32.18 10.27
N VAL A 293 4.17 -31.26 11.22
CA VAL A 293 4.87 -31.25 12.51
C VAL A 293 4.23 -32.29 13.42
N SER A 294 5.02 -33.25 13.89
CA SER A 294 4.50 -34.24 14.83
C SER A 294 4.25 -33.62 16.22
N ILE A 295 3.30 -34.19 16.95
CA ILE A 295 3.03 -33.78 18.34
C ILE A 295 4.26 -33.93 19.23
N ALA A 296 5.16 -34.87 18.94
CA ALA A 296 6.42 -35.05 19.67
C ALA A 296 7.36 -33.85 19.45
N GLN A 297 7.54 -33.40 18.22
CA GLN A 297 8.32 -32.20 17.90
C GLN A 297 7.72 -30.94 18.53
N LEU A 298 6.40 -30.77 18.45
CA LEU A 298 5.70 -29.65 19.08
C LEU A 298 5.94 -29.62 20.61
N ASN A 299 5.90 -30.78 21.27
CA ASN A 299 6.19 -30.87 22.70
C ASN A 299 7.64 -30.53 23.02
N ASP A 300 8.57 -30.95 22.19
CA ASP A 300 9.99 -30.60 22.33
C ASP A 300 10.21 -29.10 22.24
N TRP A 301 9.61 -28.44 21.26
CA TRP A 301 9.67 -26.97 21.11
C TRP A 301 9.07 -26.22 22.30
N LEU A 302 7.88 -26.64 22.75
CA LEU A 302 7.25 -26.04 23.93
C LEU A 302 8.07 -26.25 25.21
N ALA A 303 8.77 -27.39 25.34
CA ALA A 303 9.67 -27.64 26.45
C ALA A 303 10.93 -26.75 26.43
N HIS A 304 11.33 -26.28 25.22
CA HIS A 304 12.46 -25.38 25.03
C HIS A 304 12.04 -23.89 24.92
N GLY A 305 10.78 -23.56 25.30
CA GLY A 305 10.34 -22.19 25.47
C GLY A 305 9.57 -21.60 24.26
N ALA A 306 9.14 -22.42 23.30
CA ALA A 306 8.25 -21.96 22.24
C ALA A 306 6.93 -21.43 22.81
N ASN A 307 6.42 -20.34 22.24
CA ASN A 307 5.19 -19.71 22.70
C ASN A 307 3.96 -20.48 22.22
N VAL A 308 3.09 -20.87 23.13
CA VAL A 308 1.88 -21.66 22.85
C VAL A 308 0.93 -20.93 21.88
N THR A 309 0.78 -19.60 22.00
CA THR A 309 -0.06 -18.79 21.10
C THR A 309 0.50 -18.78 19.69
N THR A 310 1.83 -18.58 19.55
CA THR A 310 2.52 -18.64 18.26
C THR A 310 2.35 -20.01 17.59
N GLU A 311 2.50 -21.09 18.36
CA GLU A 311 2.33 -22.44 17.82
C GLU A 311 0.87 -22.75 17.45
N LEU A 312 -0.10 -22.18 18.16
CA LEU A 312 -1.50 -22.27 17.78
C LEU A 312 -1.76 -21.58 16.43
N ASN A 313 -1.26 -20.35 16.26
CA ASN A 313 -1.43 -19.61 15.01
C ASN A 313 -0.71 -20.30 13.85
N ASN A 314 0.51 -20.82 14.08
CA ASN A 314 1.23 -21.63 13.09
C ASN A 314 0.45 -22.90 12.68
N ALA A 315 -0.22 -23.55 13.63
CA ALA A 315 -1.05 -24.71 13.34
C ALA A 315 -2.30 -24.33 12.53
N VAL A 316 -2.91 -23.17 12.82
CA VAL A 316 -4.02 -22.63 12.05
C VAL A 316 -3.59 -22.30 10.63
N LEU A 317 -2.48 -21.58 10.46
CA LEU A 317 -1.92 -21.22 9.14
C LEU A 317 -1.50 -22.44 8.32
N ALA A 318 -1.15 -23.56 8.99
CA ALA A 318 -0.87 -24.85 8.35
C ALA A 318 -2.14 -25.66 8.05
N ASP A 319 -3.33 -25.17 8.36
CA ASP A 319 -4.62 -25.88 8.30
C ASP A 319 -4.62 -27.22 9.07
N ASP A 320 -3.81 -27.32 10.13
CA ASP A 320 -3.58 -28.55 10.91
C ASP A 320 -4.50 -28.62 12.14
N LYS A 321 -5.71 -29.14 11.93
CA LYS A 321 -6.73 -29.29 12.97
C LYS A 321 -6.30 -30.23 14.10
N VAL A 322 -5.35 -31.15 13.85
CA VAL A 322 -4.85 -32.08 14.87
C VAL A 322 -3.95 -31.32 15.85
N ARG A 323 -3.01 -30.52 15.33
CA ARG A 323 -2.18 -29.66 16.19
C ARG A 323 -3.01 -28.62 16.92
N VAL A 324 -3.96 -27.96 16.24
CA VAL A 324 -4.87 -27.01 16.86
C VAL A 324 -5.61 -27.67 18.02
N SER A 325 -6.23 -28.85 17.80
CA SER A 325 -6.91 -29.60 18.87
C SER A 325 -5.99 -29.91 20.04
N TYR A 326 -4.78 -30.37 19.75
CA TYR A 326 -3.80 -30.70 20.78
C TYR A 326 -3.41 -29.48 21.64
N LEU A 327 -3.15 -28.35 20.98
CA LEU A 327 -2.79 -27.10 21.67
C LEU A 327 -3.92 -26.58 22.54
N LEU A 328 -5.16 -26.63 22.06
CA LEU A 328 -6.34 -26.22 22.83
C LEU A 328 -6.59 -27.19 24.02
N ASP A 329 -6.60 -28.50 23.78
CA ASP A 329 -7.04 -29.48 24.76
C ASP A 329 -5.95 -29.85 25.79
N LYS A 330 -4.67 -29.85 25.39
CA LYS A 330 -3.56 -30.33 26.22
C LYS A 330 -2.63 -29.21 26.68
N LYS A 331 -2.57 -28.10 25.96
CA LYS A 331 -1.69 -26.96 26.29
C LYS A 331 -2.48 -25.74 26.73
N HIS A 332 -3.82 -25.84 26.74
CA HIS A 332 -4.72 -24.77 27.15
C HIS A 332 -4.47 -23.46 26.40
N ALA A 333 -4.11 -23.55 25.12
CA ALA A 333 -3.98 -22.39 24.25
C ALA A 333 -5.30 -21.62 24.19
N SER A 334 -5.20 -20.30 24.11
CA SER A 334 -6.38 -19.42 24.06
C SER A 334 -6.74 -19.04 22.63
N LEU A 335 -8.01 -19.09 22.29
CA LEU A 335 -8.55 -18.61 21.02
C LEU A 335 -8.78 -17.09 21.00
N THR A 336 -8.64 -16.41 22.14
CA THR A 336 -8.87 -14.96 22.29
C THR A 336 -7.58 -14.16 22.47
N THR A 337 -6.45 -14.84 22.68
CA THR A 337 -5.16 -14.14 22.84
C THR A 337 -4.71 -13.60 21.50
N LEU A 338 -4.41 -12.30 21.46
CA LEU A 338 -3.81 -11.65 20.30
C LEU A 338 -2.33 -12.04 20.22
N ASP A 339 -1.86 -12.32 19.03
CA ASP A 339 -0.45 -12.55 18.77
C ASP A 339 0.35 -11.23 18.61
N LEU A 340 1.59 -11.35 18.15
CA LEU A 340 2.46 -10.19 17.92
C LEU A 340 1.92 -9.24 16.84
N GLN A 341 1.17 -9.76 15.87
CA GLN A 341 0.49 -8.99 14.83
C GLN A 341 -0.80 -8.35 15.37
N GLY A 342 -1.25 -8.73 16.56
CA GLY A 342 -2.49 -8.26 17.15
C GLY A 342 -3.71 -9.01 16.63
N GLU A 343 -3.53 -10.20 16.08
CA GLU A 343 -4.58 -11.01 15.46
C GLU A 343 -4.92 -12.23 16.32
N THR A 344 -6.14 -12.75 16.19
CA THR A 344 -6.58 -14.00 16.82
C THR A 344 -6.41 -15.18 15.84
N PRO A 345 -6.41 -16.43 16.32
CA PRO A 345 -6.43 -17.60 15.44
C PRO A 345 -7.54 -17.58 14.39
N LEU A 346 -8.70 -16.97 14.71
CA LEU A 346 -9.82 -16.84 13.77
C LEU A 346 -9.50 -15.86 12.63
N HIS A 347 -8.79 -14.75 12.89
CA HIS A 347 -8.34 -13.83 11.85
C HIS A 347 -7.36 -14.52 10.89
N HIS A 348 -6.40 -15.31 11.41
CA HIS A 348 -5.48 -16.09 10.58
C HIS A 348 -6.20 -17.13 9.69
N ALA A 349 -7.21 -17.83 10.23
CA ALA A 349 -8.00 -18.78 9.44
C ALA A 349 -8.72 -18.10 8.26
N LEU A 350 -9.23 -16.87 8.46
CA LEU A 350 -9.88 -16.07 7.42
C LEU A 350 -8.90 -15.56 6.37
N GLN A 351 -7.67 -15.22 6.77
CA GLN A 351 -6.61 -14.84 5.82
C GLN A 351 -6.18 -16.03 4.96
N LEU A 352 -6.11 -17.23 5.55
CA LEU A 352 -5.85 -18.48 4.85
C LEU A 352 -6.98 -18.88 3.88
N ARG A 353 -8.19 -18.31 4.07
CA ARG A 353 -9.42 -18.68 3.32
C ARG A 353 -9.82 -20.15 3.50
N SER A 354 -9.54 -20.71 4.65
CA SER A 354 -9.98 -22.04 5.01
C SER A 354 -11.29 -21.98 5.77
N THR A 355 -12.41 -21.99 5.03
CA THR A 355 -13.76 -21.99 5.64
C THR A 355 -13.96 -23.18 6.60
N GLU A 356 -13.25 -24.29 6.34
CA GLU A 356 -13.23 -25.43 7.24
C GLU A 356 -12.52 -25.15 8.56
N MET A 357 -11.39 -24.44 8.54
CA MET A 357 -10.68 -24.04 9.76
C MET A 357 -11.48 -22.96 10.50
N VAL A 358 -12.07 -22.00 9.80
CA VAL A 358 -12.99 -21.00 10.38
C VAL A 358 -14.12 -21.69 11.14
N SER A 359 -14.83 -22.60 10.49
CA SER A 359 -15.91 -23.38 11.12
C SER A 359 -15.43 -24.21 12.31
N PHE A 360 -14.24 -24.81 12.20
CA PHE A 360 -13.63 -25.60 13.25
C PHE A 360 -13.30 -24.74 14.48
N LEU A 361 -12.68 -23.57 14.31
CA LEU A 361 -12.35 -22.67 15.42
C LEU A 361 -13.61 -22.11 16.11
N LEU A 362 -14.65 -21.76 15.34
CA LEU A 362 -15.93 -21.33 15.89
C LEU A 362 -16.60 -22.44 16.71
N ALA A 363 -16.60 -23.69 16.22
CA ALA A 363 -17.08 -24.85 16.96
C ALA A 363 -16.29 -25.13 18.25
N ARG A 364 -15.01 -24.67 18.32
CA ARG A 364 -14.16 -24.77 19.50
C ARG A 364 -14.28 -23.56 20.45
N GLY A 365 -15.19 -22.63 20.16
CA GLY A 365 -15.49 -21.50 21.02
C GLY A 365 -14.68 -20.24 20.72
N ALA A 366 -14.15 -20.09 19.50
CA ALA A 366 -13.60 -18.81 19.07
C ALA A 366 -14.70 -17.73 19.10
N ASP A 367 -14.38 -16.56 19.64
CA ASP A 367 -15.32 -15.44 19.67
C ASP A 367 -15.43 -14.83 18.27
N VAL A 368 -16.61 -14.97 17.66
CA VAL A 368 -16.92 -14.50 16.30
C VAL A 368 -16.84 -12.97 16.15
N ASN A 369 -16.92 -12.23 17.26
CA ASN A 369 -16.87 -10.77 17.31
C ASN A 369 -15.57 -10.23 17.97
N GLN A 370 -14.63 -11.12 18.32
CA GLN A 370 -13.35 -10.71 18.89
C GLN A 370 -12.62 -9.76 17.93
N ARG A 371 -12.28 -8.59 18.45
CA ARG A 371 -11.55 -7.59 17.67
C ARG A 371 -10.06 -7.88 17.68
N ASP A 372 -9.41 -7.65 16.55
CA ASP A 372 -7.97 -7.54 16.47
C ASP A 372 -7.47 -6.21 17.06
N ARG A 373 -6.18 -5.95 16.98
CA ARG A 373 -5.56 -4.72 17.51
C ARG A 373 -6.08 -3.45 16.83
N ASP A 374 -6.42 -3.52 15.53
CA ASP A 374 -6.93 -2.39 14.76
C ASP A 374 -8.44 -2.18 14.96
N GLY A 375 -9.06 -3.00 15.82
CA GLY A 375 -10.48 -2.99 16.10
C GLY A 375 -11.33 -3.68 15.02
N TRP A 376 -10.69 -4.44 14.11
CA TRP A 376 -11.40 -5.20 13.10
C TRP A 376 -12.01 -6.46 13.73
N THR A 377 -13.21 -6.79 13.29
CA THR A 377 -13.85 -8.07 13.62
C THR A 377 -13.49 -9.12 12.58
N PRO A 378 -13.60 -10.42 12.87
CA PRO A 378 -13.46 -11.48 11.88
C PRO A 378 -14.30 -11.26 10.62
N LEU A 379 -15.50 -10.70 10.76
CA LEU A 379 -16.37 -10.38 9.63
C LEU A 379 -15.80 -9.28 8.72
N MET A 380 -15.07 -8.31 9.28
CA MET A 380 -14.35 -7.29 8.49
C MET A 380 -13.19 -7.92 7.70
N THR A 381 -12.47 -8.87 8.31
CA THR A 381 -11.39 -9.61 7.63
C THR A 381 -11.95 -10.47 6.49
N ALA A 382 -13.07 -11.18 6.70
CA ALA A 382 -13.75 -11.94 5.65
C ALA A 382 -14.26 -11.03 4.51
N ALA A 383 -14.81 -9.87 4.86
CA ALA A 383 -15.27 -8.86 3.90
C ALA A 383 -14.13 -8.35 3.04
N TYR A 384 -12.99 -8.07 3.63
CA TYR A 384 -11.76 -7.69 2.92
C TYR A 384 -11.24 -8.80 2.02
N GLY A 385 -11.32 -10.07 2.45
CA GLY A 385 -10.93 -11.26 1.68
C GLY A 385 -11.81 -11.55 0.46
N ASP A 386 -12.97 -10.91 0.31
CA ASP A 386 -14.01 -11.23 -0.70
C ASP A 386 -14.54 -12.67 -0.60
N ASP A 387 -14.55 -13.23 0.61
CA ASP A 387 -15.02 -14.59 0.83
C ASP A 387 -16.48 -14.62 1.32
N ALA A 388 -17.41 -14.84 0.38
CA ALA A 388 -18.82 -14.91 0.70
C ALA A 388 -19.19 -16.15 1.54
N ALA A 389 -18.39 -17.23 1.49
CA ALA A 389 -18.63 -18.42 2.30
C ALA A 389 -18.29 -18.15 3.76
N ASP A 390 -17.13 -17.54 4.02
CA ASP A 390 -16.73 -17.16 5.37
C ASP A 390 -17.67 -16.11 5.96
N VAL A 391 -18.11 -15.11 5.16
CA VAL A 391 -19.14 -14.15 5.59
C VAL A 391 -20.39 -14.88 6.08
N LYS A 392 -20.90 -15.85 5.31
CA LYS A 392 -22.10 -16.62 5.69
C LYS A 392 -21.88 -17.45 6.95
N VAL A 393 -20.72 -18.09 7.09
CA VAL A 393 -20.37 -18.87 8.28
C VAL A 393 -20.31 -17.99 9.52
N LEU A 394 -19.63 -16.84 9.44
CA LEU A 394 -19.53 -15.90 10.57
C LEU A 394 -20.89 -15.35 10.96
N ILE A 395 -21.73 -14.95 10.01
CA ILE A 395 -23.11 -14.48 10.29
C ILE A 395 -23.94 -15.58 10.94
N ALA A 396 -23.84 -16.82 10.48
CA ALA A 396 -24.55 -17.95 11.09
C ALA A 396 -24.13 -18.22 12.55
N HIS A 397 -22.92 -17.81 12.94
CA HIS A 397 -22.40 -17.90 14.31
C HIS A 397 -22.59 -16.60 15.11
N GLY A 398 -23.35 -15.63 14.60
CA GLY A 398 -23.72 -14.42 15.34
C GLY A 398 -22.74 -13.24 15.17
N ALA A 399 -22.00 -13.19 14.05
CA ALA A 399 -21.24 -12.00 13.73
C ALA A 399 -22.17 -10.81 13.48
N ASP A 400 -21.82 -9.63 14.01
CA ASP A 400 -22.56 -8.40 13.79
C ASP A 400 -22.24 -7.80 12.40
N PRO A 401 -23.18 -7.80 11.42
CA PRO A 401 -22.96 -7.26 10.09
C PRO A 401 -22.75 -5.74 10.07
N ASN A 402 -23.08 -5.06 11.17
CA ASN A 402 -23.00 -3.62 11.33
C ASN A 402 -21.92 -3.18 12.33
N ALA A 403 -21.04 -4.08 12.73
CA ALA A 403 -19.91 -3.75 13.59
C ALA A 403 -19.09 -2.60 13.00
N VAL A 404 -18.54 -1.74 13.86
CA VAL A 404 -17.76 -0.56 13.45
C VAL A 404 -16.35 -0.66 14.00
N SER A 405 -15.33 -0.50 13.16
CA SER A 405 -13.92 -0.44 13.56
C SER A 405 -13.59 0.88 14.26
N ALA A 406 -12.39 0.96 14.84
CA ALA A 406 -11.88 2.21 15.44
C ALA A 406 -11.81 3.38 14.45
N GLN A 407 -11.63 3.10 13.15
CA GLN A 407 -11.57 4.09 12.07
C GLN A 407 -12.94 4.33 11.41
N ASN A 408 -14.03 3.97 12.05
CA ASN A 408 -15.42 4.11 11.56
C ASN A 408 -15.70 3.34 10.25
N PHE A 409 -15.12 2.13 10.07
CA PHE A 409 -15.43 1.25 8.96
C PHE A 409 -16.42 0.16 9.37
N THR A 410 -17.32 -0.21 8.46
CA THR A 410 -18.20 -1.39 8.61
C THR A 410 -17.73 -2.51 7.67
N PRO A 411 -18.10 -3.79 7.88
CA PRO A 411 -17.80 -4.87 6.94
C PRO A 411 -18.25 -4.55 5.50
N LEU A 412 -19.47 -4.02 5.33
CA LEU A 412 -19.98 -3.62 4.02
C LEU A 412 -19.19 -2.44 3.42
N GLY A 413 -18.82 -1.46 4.25
CA GLY A 413 -18.01 -0.34 3.82
C GLY A 413 -16.62 -0.79 3.35
N ILE A 414 -15.98 -1.71 4.07
CA ILE A 414 -14.70 -2.32 3.67
C ILE A 414 -14.87 -3.04 2.33
N ALA A 415 -15.87 -3.92 2.21
CA ALA A 415 -16.11 -4.65 0.97
C ALA A 415 -16.35 -3.71 -0.22
N ALA A 416 -17.15 -2.65 -0.04
CA ALA A 416 -17.40 -1.67 -1.09
C ALA A 416 -16.14 -0.86 -1.45
N GLN A 417 -15.35 -0.44 -0.46
CA GLN A 417 -14.12 0.33 -0.69
C GLN A 417 -13.08 -0.44 -1.51
N TYR A 418 -12.93 -1.73 -1.22
CA TYR A 418 -11.93 -2.58 -1.87
C TYR A 418 -12.48 -3.39 -3.06
N GLY A 419 -13.69 -3.07 -3.56
CA GLY A 419 -14.29 -3.74 -4.72
C GLY A 419 -14.57 -5.23 -4.48
N LYS A 420 -14.90 -5.62 -3.24
CA LYS A 420 -15.15 -7.01 -2.82
C LYS A 420 -16.62 -7.36 -3.00
N SER A 421 -17.04 -7.48 -4.26
CA SER A 421 -18.46 -7.58 -4.63
C SER A 421 -19.15 -8.80 -4.05
N LYS A 422 -18.48 -9.97 -3.97
CA LYS A 422 -19.09 -11.20 -3.44
C LYS A 422 -19.38 -11.07 -1.94
N ALA A 423 -18.41 -10.58 -1.18
CA ALA A 423 -18.57 -10.34 0.24
C ALA A 423 -19.61 -9.24 0.50
N ALA A 424 -19.57 -8.13 -0.28
CA ALA A 424 -20.54 -7.05 -0.15
C ALA A 424 -21.98 -7.53 -0.36
N LEU A 425 -22.25 -8.33 -1.40
CA LEU A 425 -23.57 -8.88 -1.66
C LEU A 425 -24.02 -9.82 -0.54
N ALA A 426 -23.11 -10.68 -0.03
CA ALA A 426 -23.44 -11.55 1.10
C ALA A 426 -23.76 -10.77 2.38
N LEU A 427 -23.04 -9.66 2.64
CA LEU A 427 -23.31 -8.77 3.77
C LEU A 427 -24.64 -8.04 3.62
N ILE A 428 -25.00 -7.58 2.42
CA ILE A 428 -26.30 -6.98 2.13
C ILE A 428 -27.43 -7.99 2.38
N GLU A 429 -27.25 -9.25 1.95
CA GLU A 429 -28.20 -10.33 2.23
C GLU A 429 -28.33 -10.60 3.74
N ALA A 430 -27.24 -10.46 4.49
CA ALA A 430 -27.20 -10.64 5.93
C ALA A 430 -27.74 -9.43 6.74
N GLY A 431 -28.21 -8.37 6.09
CA GLY A 431 -28.80 -7.20 6.74
C GLY A 431 -27.80 -6.13 7.15
N ALA A 432 -26.64 -6.05 6.48
CA ALA A 432 -25.76 -4.91 6.63
C ALA A 432 -26.45 -3.63 6.16
N ASP A 433 -26.26 -2.53 6.90
CA ASP A 433 -26.86 -1.24 6.61
C ASP A 433 -26.25 -0.62 5.33
N PRO A 434 -27.01 -0.49 4.23
CA PRO A 434 -26.50 0.02 2.96
C PRO A 434 -26.27 1.54 2.96
N ALA A 435 -26.79 2.25 3.97
CA ALA A 435 -26.72 3.71 4.04
C ALA A 435 -25.59 4.21 4.93
N ARG A 436 -25.00 3.34 5.75
CA ARG A 436 -24.01 3.78 6.71
C ARG A 436 -22.74 4.27 6.05
N ALA A 437 -22.48 5.56 6.24
CA ALA A 437 -21.24 6.19 5.79
C ALA A 437 -20.03 5.71 6.62
N ILE A 438 -18.87 5.64 6.01
CA ILE A 438 -17.62 5.16 6.59
C ILE A 438 -16.50 6.19 6.47
N GLY A 439 -15.52 6.07 7.37
CA GLY A 439 -14.37 6.97 7.44
C GLY A 439 -14.78 8.40 7.79
N ASP A 440 -13.79 9.26 7.97
CA ASP A 440 -14.01 10.66 8.38
C ASP A 440 -14.65 11.51 7.27
N ALA A 441 -14.37 11.16 6.02
CA ALA A 441 -14.95 11.84 4.85
C ALA A 441 -16.42 11.48 4.59
N GLY A 442 -16.96 10.47 5.27
CA GLY A 442 -18.39 10.10 5.19
C GLY A 442 -18.81 9.50 3.85
N TYR A 443 -17.98 8.65 3.23
CA TYR A 443 -18.37 7.95 2.01
C TYR A 443 -19.38 6.84 2.30
N THR A 444 -20.46 6.79 1.52
CA THR A 444 -21.43 5.69 1.61
C THR A 444 -20.98 4.49 0.77
N PRO A 445 -21.46 3.27 1.07
CA PRO A 445 -21.18 2.09 0.24
C PRO A 445 -21.53 2.29 -1.24
N LEU A 446 -22.62 3.05 -1.56
CA LEU A 446 -22.99 3.37 -2.94
C LEU A 446 -21.97 4.28 -3.63
N MET A 447 -21.41 5.27 -2.93
CA MET A 447 -20.35 6.12 -3.46
C MET A 447 -19.09 5.29 -3.78
N LEU A 448 -18.74 4.35 -2.92
CA LEU A 448 -17.59 3.47 -3.08
C LEU A 448 -17.79 2.46 -4.21
N ALA A 449 -18.97 1.84 -4.30
CA ALA A 449 -19.33 0.97 -5.41
C ALA A 449 -19.28 1.74 -6.76
N THR A 450 -19.74 2.99 -6.75
CA THR A 450 -19.63 3.89 -7.91
C THR A 450 -18.17 4.20 -8.26
N ALA A 451 -17.34 4.52 -7.27
CA ALA A 451 -15.92 4.78 -7.48
C ALA A 451 -15.19 3.56 -8.05
N ASN A 452 -15.56 2.34 -7.66
CA ASN A 452 -14.99 1.09 -8.16
C ASN A 452 -15.65 0.57 -9.44
N HIS A 453 -16.64 1.29 -10.00
CA HIS A 453 -17.36 0.88 -11.19
C HIS A 453 -18.09 -0.47 -11.04
N ASP A 454 -18.53 -0.78 -9.83
CA ASP A 454 -19.30 -1.98 -9.54
C ASP A 454 -20.80 -1.73 -9.67
N ALA A 455 -21.29 -1.84 -10.90
CA ALA A 455 -22.71 -1.63 -11.20
C ALA A 455 -23.62 -2.69 -10.58
N GLN A 456 -23.11 -3.91 -10.32
CA GLN A 456 -23.87 -4.96 -9.64
C GLN A 456 -24.10 -4.60 -8.18
N LEU A 457 -23.05 -4.22 -7.48
CA LEU A 457 -23.14 -3.79 -6.09
C LEU A 457 -23.97 -2.50 -5.96
N ALA A 458 -23.77 -1.53 -6.86
CA ALA A 458 -24.55 -0.28 -6.84
C ALA A 458 -26.06 -0.55 -6.96
N ARG A 459 -26.47 -1.44 -7.89
CA ARG A 459 -27.88 -1.85 -8.02
C ARG A 459 -28.40 -2.53 -6.74
N ALA A 460 -27.62 -3.45 -6.18
CA ALA A 460 -28.02 -4.15 -4.94
C ALA A 460 -28.20 -3.17 -3.77
N LEU A 461 -27.29 -2.20 -3.62
CA LEU A 461 -27.36 -1.17 -2.59
C LEU A 461 -28.62 -0.29 -2.77
N ILE A 462 -28.90 0.18 -3.99
CA ILE A 462 -30.09 0.98 -4.30
C ILE A 462 -31.37 0.18 -4.01
N GLN A 463 -31.44 -1.09 -4.42
CA GLN A 463 -32.58 -1.97 -4.15
C GLN A 463 -32.82 -2.20 -2.66
N LYS A 464 -31.77 -2.13 -1.85
CA LYS A 464 -31.82 -2.29 -0.38
C LYS A 464 -31.98 -0.95 0.36
N GLY A 465 -32.25 0.14 -0.36
CA GLY A 465 -32.60 1.42 0.23
C GLY A 465 -31.43 2.37 0.50
N ALA A 466 -30.27 2.15 -0.16
CA ALA A 466 -29.22 3.16 -0.14
C ALA A 466 -29.72 4.50 -0.69
N ASP A 467 -29.47 5.59 0.02
CA ASP A 467 -29.80 6.92 -0.45
C ASP A 467 -28.91 7.33 -1.63
N VAL A 468 -29.51 7.40 -2.82
CA VAL A 468 -28.84 7.79 -4.07
C VAL A 468 -28.32 9.22 -4.01
N ASN A 469 -28.94 10.07 -3.18
CA ASN A 469 -28.64 11.48 -3.00
C ASN A 469 -27.78 11.78 -1.77
N ALA A 470 -27.31 10.75 -1.07
CA ALA A 470 -26.40 10.92 0.04
C ALA A 470 -25.20 11.78 -0.35
N ARG A 471 -24.71 12.58 0.60
CA ARG A 471 -23.59 13.50 0.41
C ARG A 471 -22.50 13.18 1.43
N ASN A 472 -21.27 13.11 0.99
CA ASN A 472 -20.14 13.03 1.88
C ASN A 472 -19.79 14.40 2.52
N GLY A 473 -18.76 14.46 3.36
CA GLY A 473 -18.32 15.67 4.04
C GLY A 473 -17.99 16.85 3.12
N GLY A 474 -17.63 16.62 1.87
CA GLY A 474 -17.41 17.65 0.84
C GLY A 474 -18.63 17.97 -0.03
N GLY A 475 -19.79 17.42 0.31
CA GLY A 475 -21.01 17.57 -0.49
C GLY A 475 -21.05 16.73 -1.77
N VAL A 476 -20.09 15.80 -1.96
CA VAL A 476 -19.99 14.95 -3.16
C VAL A 476 -21.04 13.86 -3.10
N THR A 477 -21.71 13.60 -4.23
CA THR A 477 -22.70 12.52 -4.42
C THR A 477 -22.15 11.40 -5.28
N ALA A 478 -22.79 10.22 -5.28
CA ALA A 478 -22.45 9.11 -6.16
C ALA A 478 -22.48 9.53 -7.65
N LEU A 479 -23.46 10.36 -8.06
CA LEU A 479 -23.56 10.86 -9.43
C LEU A 479 -22.35 11.72 -9.84
N MET A 480 -21.81 12.54 -8.94
CA MET A 480 -20.60 13.34 -9.18
C MET A 480 -19.36 12.45 -9.33
N ILE A 481 -19.27 11.37 -8.54
CA ILE A 481 -18.19 10.37 -8.65
C ILE A 481 -18.26 9.66 -10.01
N ALA A 482 -19.46 9.25 -10.46
CA ALA A 482 -19.65 8.63 -11.76
C ALA A 482 -19.26 9.58 -12.91
N ALA A 483 -19.62 10.85 -12.81
CA ALA A 483 -19.25 11.88 -13.80
C ALA A 483 -17.73 12.13 -13.82
N ALA A 484 -17.09 12.22 -12.67
CA ALA A 484 -15.64 12.39 -12.55
C ALA A 484 -14.86 11.20 -13.12
N GLY A 485 -15.41 9.98 -13.03
CA GLY A 485 -14.85 8.75 -13.58
C GLY A 485 -15.21 8.51 -15.05
N SER A 486 -15.97 9.41 -15.72
CA SER A 486 -16.44 9.23 -17.11
C SER A 486 -17.23 7.93 -17.32
N ARG A 487 -18.05 7.54 -16.33
CA ARG A 487 -18.76 6.24 -16.30
C ARG A 487 -20.23 6.38 -16.70
N ALA A 488 -20.46 6.40 -18.00
CA ALA A 488 -21.78 6.68 -18.57
C ALA A 488 -22.87 5.68 -18.13
N ASP A 489 -22.55 4.40 -18.01
CA ASP A 489 -23.46 3.35 -17.52
C ASP A 489 -23.84 3.54 -16.04
N MET A 490 -22.89 3.98 -15.22
CA MET A 490 -23.14 4.29 -13.82
C MET A 490 -23.94 5.59 -13.66
N VAL A 491 -23.67 6.61 -14.50
CA VAL A 491 -24.47 7.84 -14.56
C VAL A 491 -25.92 7.49 -14.90
N GLU A 492 -26.13 6.66 -15.93
CA GLU A 492 -27.47 6.21 -16.33
C GLU A 492 -28.19 5.47 -15.21
N LEU A 493 -27.51 4.53 -14.55
CA LEU A 493 -28.03 3.79 -13.40
C LEU A 493 -28.49 4.73 -12.27
N LEU A 494 -27.64 5.69 -11.90
CA LEU A 494 -27.93 6.61 -10.79
C LEU A 494 -29.05 7.59 -11.14
N VAL A 495 -29.09 8.10 -12.38
CA VAL A 495 -30.19 8.96 -12.87
C VAL A 495 -31.51 8.21 -12.87
N GLN A 496 -31.54 6.97 -13.37
CA GLN A 496 -32.75 6.11 -13.33
C GLN A 496 -33.20 5.82 -11.89
N ALA A 497 -32.25 5.79 -10.93
CA ALA A 497 -32.54 5.62 -9.51
C ALA A 497 -32.96 6.93 -8.80
N GLY A 498 -33.09 8.05 -9.51
CA GLY A 498 -33.54 9.32 -8.95
C GLY A 498 -32.43 10.20 -8.38
N ALA A 499 -31.21 10.07 -8.90
CA ALA A 499 -30.11 10.96 -8.50
C ALA A 499 -30.40 12.42 -8.85
N ASN A 500 -30.17 13.34 -7.91
CA ASN A 500 -30.34 14.77 -8.13
C ASN A 500 -29.20 15.33 -8.98
N VAL A 501 -29.46 15.58 -10.24
CA VAL A 501 -28.50 16.12 -11.22
C VAL A 501 -28.06 17.56 -10.91
N GLN A 502 -28.83 18.30 -10.08
CA GLN A 502 -28.53 19.67 -9.68
C GLN A 502 -27.80 19.78 -8.34
N ALA A 503 -27.53 18.65 -7.69
CA ALA A 503 -26.75 18.65 -6.44
C ALA A 503 -25.39 19.32 -6.66
N GLN A 504 -24.92 20.07 -5.66
CA GLN A 504 -23.67 20.81 -5.72
C GLN A 504 -22.74 20.38 -4.60
N THR A 505 -21.45 20.29 -4.86
CA THR A 505 -20.41 20.18 -3.83
C THR A 505 -20.37 21.48 -2.99
N GLU A 506 -19.61 21.49 -1.90
CA GLU A 506 -19.36 22.73 -1.14
C GLU A 506 -18.68 23.82 -1.98
N ARG A 507 -18.04 23.45 -3.10
CA ARG A 507 -17.43 24.39 -4.06
C ARG A 507 -18.39 24.84 -5.18
N GLY A 508 -19.66 24.42 -5.12
CA GLY A 508 -20.66 24.74 -6.13
C GLY A 508 -20.57 23.91 -7.43
N GLU A 509 -19.76 22.84 -7.45
CA GLU A 509 -19.64 21.98 -8.63
C GLU A 509 -20.80 20.99 -8.71
N THR A 510 -21.37 20.80 -9.90
CA THR A 510 -22.39 19.80 -10.20
C THR A 510 -21.80 18.63 -10.97
N ALA A 511 -22.50 17.49 -11.06
CA ALA A 511 -22.10 16.37 -11.90
C ALA A 511 -21.87 16.81 -13.36
N LEU A 512 -22.71 17.71 -13.90
CA LEU A 512 -22.57 18.25 -15.26
C LEU A 512 -21.32 19.13 -15.40
N SER A 513 -21.01 20.00 -14.45
CA SER A 513 -19.80 20.84 -14.51
C SER A 513 -18.54 19.99 -14.46
N ILE A 514 -18.54 18.93 -13.65
CA ILE A 514 -17.45 17.94 -13.57
C ILE A 514 -17.27 17.21 -14.90
N ALA A 515 -18.37 16.70 -15.50
CA ALA A 515 -18.34 16.02 -16.80
C ALA A 515 -17.80 16.92 -17.92
N ARG A 516 -18.20 18.21 -17.94
CA ARG A 516 -17.67 19.20 -18.90
C ARG A 516 -16.17 19.44 -18.74
N THR A 517 -15.67 19.49 -17.51
CA THR A 517 -14.23 19.60 -17.24
C THR A 517 -13.47 18.37 -17.74
N LYS A 518 -14.08 17.18 -17.67
CA LYS A 518 -13.49 15.92 -18.19
C LYS A 518 -13.62 15.80 -19.72
N GLY A 519 -14.53 16.52 -20.36
CA GLY A 519 -14.76 16.48 -21.80
C GLY A 519 -15.50 15.23 -22.28
N ASP A 520 -16.22 14.51 -21.39
CA ASP A 520 -16.96 13.29 -21.76
C ASP A 520 -18.33 13.63 -22.33
N GLU A 521 -18.40 13.70 -23.67
CA GLU A 521 -19.60 14.02 -24.42
C GLU A 521 -20.80 13.07 -24.15
N LYS A 522 -20.53 11.79 -23.81
CA LYS A 522 -21.60 10.84 -23.52
C LYS A 522 -22.22 11.13 -22.16
N VAL A 523 -21.40 11.35 -21.16
CA VAL A 523 -21.84 11.71 -19.80
C VAL A 523 -22.54 13.07 -19.81
N ILE A 524 -22.01 14.07 -20.56
CA ILE A 524 -22.60 15.39 -20.69
C ILE A 524 -24.03 15.27 -21.24
N ARG A 525 -24.23 14.54 -22.37
CA ARG A 525 -25.56 14.34 -22.97
C ARG A 525 -26.54 13.65 -22.01
N LEU A 526 -26.10 12.64 -21.25
CA LEU A 526 -26.94 11.96 -20.27
C LEU A 526 -27.41 12.92 -19.17
N LEU A 527 -26.51 13.75 -18.66
CA LEU A 527 -26.82 14.70 -17.59
C LEU A 527 -27.65 15.88 -18.07
N ASP A 528 -27.39 16.42 -19.28
CA ASP A 528 -28.20 17.46 -19.89
C ASP A 528 -29.64 16.95 -20.17
N GLY A 529 -29.79 15.73 -20.67
CA GLY A 529 -31.08 15.08 -20.89
C GLY A 529 -31.88 14.89 -19.59
N ALA A 530 -31.20 14.42 -18.53
CA ALA A 530 -31.82 14.24 -17.21
C ALA A 530 -32.21 15.60 -16.56
N ALA A 531 -31.42 16.65 -16.78
CA ALA A 531 -31.73 17.99 -16.28
C ALA A 531 -32.94 18.61 -16.98
N ALA A 532 -33.18 18.28 -18.27
CA ALA A 532 -34.31 18.78 -19.06
C ALA A 532 -35.65 18.10 -18.70
N HIS A 533 -35.63 16.90 -18.13
CA HIS A 533 -36.79 16.11 -17.74
C HIS A 533 -36.70 15.63 -16.30
N PRO A 534 -36.78 16.53 -15.30
CA PRO A 534 -36.70 16.12 -13.88
C PRO A 534 -37.95 15.32 -13.52
N GLY A 535 -37.80 13.98 -13.44
CA GLY A 535 -38.88 13.07 -12.98
C GLY A 535 -39.52 12.21 -14.08
N ALA A 536 -38.85 11.99 -15.22
CA ALA A 536 -39.27 10.99 -16.21
C ALA A 536 -38.80 9.58 -15.83
#